data_c921aef61ab12c3409b36590d8a1ae2f
#
_entry.id   c921aef61ab12c3409b36590d8a1ae2f
#
_cell.length_a   1.000
_cell.length_b   1.000
_cell.length_c   1.000
_cell.angle_alpha   90.00
_cell.angle_beta   90.00
_cell.angle_gamma   90.00
#
_symmetry.space_group_name_H-M   'P 1'
#
loop_
_entity.id
_entity.type
_entity.pdbx_description
1 polymer ?
#
loop_
_entity_poly.entity_id
_entity_poly.type
_entity_poly.pdbx_seq_one_letter_code
_entity_poly.pdbx_strand_id
1 'polypeptide(L)'
;MSQPGLDYQSPLTFTFRQRAVLAGGSFLIAGAYKTLCATCREEDRDHEHLQHLTAAGQHVLLAIWHETLGLAAWRHRNTGFHTLTSYSFDGELAARVVRRFGLYALRGSSSRGGHEALRQMQRAAETVPAIGLTLDGPRGPRRVAKPGAAILAIRT
;
A
#
# COMPACT_ATOMS: atom_id res chain seq x y z
N MET A 1 -15.81 -4.31 7.66
CA MET A 1 -15.51 -5.55 8.39
C MET A 1 -14.03 -5.84 8.22
N SER A 2 -13.23 -5.78 9.30
CA SER A 2 -11.80 -6.14 9.25
C SER A 2 -11.69 -7.66 9.07
N GLN A 3 -10.99 -8.10 8.04
CA GLN A 3 -10.70 -9.52 7.87
C GLN A 3 -9.65 -9.92 8.93
N PRO A 4 -9.98 -10.82 9.86
CA PRO A 4 -9.01 -11.27 10.86
C PRO A 4 -7.93 -12.10 10.16
N GLY A 5 -6.67 -11.69 10.31
CA GLY A 5 -5.50 -12.43 9.82
C GLY A 5 -4.58 -11.69 8.84
N LEU A 6 -5.06 -10.62 8.19
CA LEU A 6 -4.25 -9.82 7.26
C LEU A 6 -3.74 -8.51 7.87
N ASP A 7 -4.20 -8.16 9.07
CA ASP A 7 -3.76 -6.96 9.79
C ASP A 7 -2.47 -7.28 10.57
N TYR A 8 -1.37 -7.41 9.84
CA TYR A 8 -0.09 -7.77 10.43
C TYR A 8 0.46 -6.63 11.28
N GLN A 9 0.62 -6.86 12.57
CA GLN A 9 1.25 -5.92 13.48
C GLN A 9 2.78 -5.95 13.29
N SER A 10 3.40 -4.77 13.28
CA SER A 10 4.87 -4.68 13.23
C SER A 10 5.50 -5.36 14.44
N PRO A 11 6.50 -6.25 14.26
CA PRO A 11 7.25 -6.82 15.37
C PRO A 11 8.16 -5.79 16.07
N LEU A 12 8.24 -4.55 15.55
CA LEU A 12 9.06 -3.51 16.12
C LEU A 12 8.41 -2.90 17.36
N THR A 13 9.17 -2.82 18.41
CA THR A 13 8.80 -2.08 19.62
C THR A 13 9.24 -0.62 19.49
N PHE A 14 8.33 0.29 19.78
CA PHE A 14 8.60 1.74 19.69
C PHE A 14 8.57 2.37 21.08
N THR A 15 9.51 3.27 21.34
CA THR A 15 9.51 4.12 22.54
C THR A 15 8.29 5.04 22.55
N PHE A 16 7.95 5.61 23.69
CA PHE A 16 6.84 6.56 23.80
C PHE A 16 6.99 7.74 22.82
N ARG A 17 8.20 8.32 22.72
CA ARG A 17 8.47 9.41 21.76
C ARG A 17 8.26 8.99 20.32
N GLN A 18 8.74 7.81 19.93
CA GLN A 18 8.53 7.27 18.60
C GLN A 18 7.04 7.04 18.30
N ARG A 19 6.27 6.53 19.27
CA ARG A 19 4.82 6.36 19.13
C ARG A 19 4.10 7.69 18.92
N ALA A 20 4.49 8.73 19.66
CA ALA A 20 3.93 10.07 19.51
C ALA A 20 4.25 10.66 18.13
N VAL A 21 5.51 10.52 17.66
CA VAL A 21 5.92 10.95 16.31
C VAL A 21 5.16 10.20 15.22
N LEU A 22 5.02 8.88 15.35
CA LEU A 22 4.27 8.06 14.39
C LEU A 22 2.77 8.45 14.35
N ALA A 23 2.16 8.71 15.51
CA ALA A 23 0.77 9.10 15.59
C ALA A 23 0.55 10.51 15.01
N GLY A 24 1.30 11.50 15.50
CA GLY A 24 1.21 12.89 15.04
C GLY A 24 1.64 13.05 13.58
N GLY A 25 2.79 12.47 13.21
CA GLY A 25 3.31 12.53 11.83
C GLY A 25 2.37 11.90 10.83
N SER A 26 1.81 10.72 11.12
CA SER A 26 0.84 10.09 10.23
C SER A 26 -0.45 10.91 10.10
N PHE A 27 -0.88 11.58 11.17
CA PHE A 27 -2.05 12.46 11.14
C PHE A 27 -1.79 13.68 10.26
N LEU A 28 -0.68 14.36 10.46
CA LEU A 28 -0.30 15.56 9.71
C LEU A 28 -0.10 15.25 8.22
N ILE A 29 0.65 14.19 7.90
CA ILE A 29 0.89 13.78 6.52
C ILE A 29 -0.43 13.43 5.82
N ALA A 30 -1.25 12.60 6.42
CA ALA A 30 -2.54 12.24 5.82
C ALA A 30 -3.47 13.45 5.69
N GLY A 31 -3.49 14.34 6.68
CA GLY A 31 -4.25 15.59 6.65
C GLY A 31 -3.80 16.51 5.52
N ALA A 32 -2.49 16.75 5.41
CA ALA A 32 -1.92 17.58 4.35
C ALA A 32 -2.26 17.02 2.94
N TYR A 33 -2.07 15.71 2.74
CA TYR A 33 -2.44 15.08 1.46
C TYR A 33 -3.93 15.18 1.17
N LYS A 34 -4.79 14.91 2.16
CA LYS A 34 -6.25 15.01 1.98
C LYS A 34 -6.66 16.43 1.61
N THR A 35 -6.10 17.43 2.28
CA THR A 35 -6.40 18.84 1.99
C THR A 35 -5.91 19.21 0.59
N LEU A 36 -4.67 18.86 0.25
CA LEU A 36 -4.09 19.14 -1.07
C LEU A 36 -4.92 18.48 -2.18
N CYS A 37 -5.17 17.18 -2.08
CA CYS A 37 -5.91 16.45 -3.11
C CYS A 37 -7.36 16.89 -3.23
N ALA A 38 -8.00 17.33 -2.12
CA ALA A 38 -9.36 17.86 -2.15
C ALA A 38 -9.48 19.20 -2.93
N THR A 39 -8.37 19.93 -3.11
CA THR A 39 -8.32 21.15 -3.93
C THR A 39 -8.00 20.87 -5.39
N CYS A 40 -7.61 19.65 -5.72
CA CYS A 40 -7.27 19.24 -7.08
C CYS A 40 -8.51 18.73 -7.82
N ARG A 41 -8.58 19.03 -9.12
CA ARG A 41 -9.55 18.39 -10.01
C ARG A 41 -9.01 17.02 -10.41
N GLU A 42 -9.77 15.98 -10.06
CA GLU A 42 -9.44 14.61 -10.48
C GLU A 42 -10.02 14.35 -11.88
N GLU A 43 -9.20 13.86 -12.78
CA GLU A 43 -9.61 13.29 -14.06
C GLU A 43 -9.19 11.82 -14.07
N ASP A 44 -10.17 10.93 -14.13
CA ASP A 44 -9.95 9.50 -14.10
C ASP A 44 -10.20 8.93 -15.50
N ARG A 45 -9.16 8.40 -16.11
CA ARG A 45 -9.22 7.75 -17.41
C ARG A 45 -9.13 6.24 -17.21
N ASP A 46 -9.94 5.50 -17.99
CA ASP A 46 -9.96 4.03 -17.99
C ASP A 46 -10.35 3.39 -16.64
N HIS A 47 -11.07 4.14 -15.80
CA HIS A 47 -11.57 3.67 -14.51
C HIS A 47 -12.44 2.42 -14.63
N GLU A 48 -13.13 2.27 -15.72
CA GLU A 48 -14.05 1.16 -15.99
C GLU A 48 -13.35 -0.20 -15.92
N HIS A 49 -12.08 -0.30 -16.35
CA HIS A 49 -11.33 -1.55 -16.30
C HIS A 49 -11.19 -2.09 -14.88
N LEU A 50 -10.79 -1.23 -13.93
CA LEU A 50 -10.65 -1.63 -12.53
C LEU A 50 -12.00 -2.03 -11.92
N GLN A 51 -13.05 -1.28 -12.22
CA GLN A 51 -14.40 -1.59 -11.75
C GLN A 51 -14.92 -2.91 -12.32
N HIS A 52 -14.73 -3.17 -13.62
CA HIS A 52 -15.11 -4.43 -14.24
C HIS A 52 -14.39 -5.63 -13.60
N LEU A 53 -13.08 -5.53 -13.38
CA LEU A 53 -12.30 -6.61 -12.77
C LEU A 53 -12.77 -6.90 -11.34
N THR A 54 -12.93 -5.87 -10.53
CA THR A 54 -13.37 -6.03 -9.13
C THR A 54 -14.82 -6.47 -9.02
N ALA A 55 -15.71 -6.01 -9.89
CA ALA A 55 -17.10 -6.44 -9.95
C ALA A 55 -17.23 -7.90 -10.40
N ALA A 56 -16.33 -8.36 -11.28
CA ALA A 56 -16.23 -9.76 -11.69
C ALA A 56 -15.61 -10.68 -10.61
N GLY A 57 -15.28 -10.14 -9.43
CA GLY A 57 -14.64 -10.88 -8.35
C GLY A 57 -13.18 -11.23 -8.63
N GLN A 58 -12.56 -10.60 -9.62
CA GLN A 58 -11.15 -10.82 -9.92
C GLN A 58 -10.26 -10.04 -8.95
N HIS A 59 -9.14 -10.64 -8.57
CA HIS A 59 -8.13 -10.01 -7.77
C HIS A 59 -7.21 -9.15 -8.64
N VAL A 60 -6.92 -7.93 -8.20
CA VAL A 60 -6.18 -6.96 -9.02
C VAL A 60 -4.84 -6.62 -8.39
N LEU A 61 -3.79 -6.64 -9.20
CA LEU A 61 -2.48 -6.11 -8.82
C LEU A 61 -2.31 -4.71 -9.42
N LEU A 62 -2.33 -3.69 -8.56
CA LEU A 62 -2.09 -2.30 -8.96
C LEU A 62 -0.59 -2.02 -8.96
N ALA A 63 -0.02 -1.89 -10.14
CA ALA A 63 1.38 -1.55 -10.34
C ALA A 63 1.54 -0.02 -10.39
N ILE A 64 2.23 0.57 -9.43
CA ILE A 64 2.41 2.02 -9.31
C ILE A 64 3.89 2.39 -9.18
N TRP A 65 4.23 3.63 -9.49
CA TRP A 65 5.55 4.16 -9.17
C TRP A 65 5.62 4.65 -7.72
N HIS A 66 6.77 4.52 -7.09
CA HIS A 66 6.93 4.93 -5.69
C HIS A 66 6.61 6.41 -5.46
N GLU A 67 6.92 7.25 -6.42
CA GLU A 67 6.63 8.69 -6.39
C GLU A 67 5.13 9.03 -6.39
N THR A 68 4.27 8.12 -6.84
CA THR A 68 2.81 8.34 -6.92
C THR A 68 2.05 7.78 -5.72
N LEU A 69 2.74 7.25 -4.69
CA LEU A 69 2.11 6.59 -3.54
C LEU A 69 1.03 7.44 -2.86
N GLY A 70 1.29 8.72 -2.66
CA GLY A 70 0.33 9.62 -2.00
C GLY A 70 -0.94 9.83 -2.83
N LEU A 71 -0.78 10.00 -4.14
CA LEU A 71 -1.91 10.14 -5.08
C LEU A 71 -2.68 8.82 -5.21
N ALA A 72 -1.99 7.69 -5.27
CA ALA A 72 -2.62 6.37 -5.30
C ALA A 72 -3.40 6.10 -4.01
N ALA A 73 -2.86 6.47 -2.83
CA ALA A 73 -3.57 6.35 -1.56
C ALA A 73 -4.85 7.22 -1.52
N TRP A 74 -4.79 8.42 -2.04
CA TRP A 74 -5.97 9.28 -2.18
C TRP A 74 -6.98 8.71 -3.16
N ARG A 75 -6.55 8.30 -4.34
CA ARG A 75 -7.41 7.76 -5.39
C ARG A 75 -8.18 6.52 -4.96
N HIS A 76 -7.52 5.62 -4.25
CA HIS A 76 -8.10 4.37 -3.77
C HIS A 76 -8.55 4.42 -2.30
N ARG A 77 -8.81 5.62 -1.75
CA ARG A 77 -9.27 5.78 -0.37
C ARG A 77 -10.56 5.00 -0.10
N ASN A 78 -10.65 4.43 1.08
CA ASN A 78 -11.82 3.69 1.57
C ASN A 78 -12.19 2.43 0.74
N THR A 79 -11.29 1.93 -0.09
CA THR A 79 -11.53 0.71 -0.88
C THR A 79 -11.14 -0.57 -0.14
N GLY A 80 -10.39 -0.46 0.95
CA GLY A 80 -9.84 -1.63 1.64
C GLY A 80 -8.68 -2.30 0.90
N PHE A 81 -8.14 -1.68 -0.14
CA PHE A 81 -7.00 -2.20 -0.87
C PHE A 81 -5.77 -2.33 0.02
N HIS A 82 -4.94 -3.30 -0.28
CA HIS A 82 -3.73 -3.59 0.48
C HIS A 82 -2.49 -3.07 -0.25
N THR A 83 -1.49 -2.65 0.52
CA THR A 83 -0.18 -2.26 -0.03
C THR A 83 0.95 -2.78 0.83
N LEU A 84 2.15 -2.95 0.25
CA LEU A 84 3.31 -3.44 0.98
C LEU A 84 4.08 -2.29 1.62
N THR A 85 4.37 -2.41 2.91
CA THR A 85 5.22 -1.48 3.66
C THR A 85 6.35 -2.23 4.37
N SER A 86 7.52 -1.59 4.54
CA SER A 86 8.67 -2.22 5.18
C SER A 86 8.55 -2.30 6.71
N TYR A 87 9.37 -3.17 7.33
CA TYR A 87 9.54 -3.25 8.79
C TYR A 87 10.51 -2.18 9.34
N SER A 88 10.50 -0.98 8.81
CA SER A 88 11.29 0.14 9.32
C SER A 88 10.40 1.15 10.02
N PHE A 89 11.00 2.13 10.71
CA PHE A 89 10.26 3.25 11.28
C PHE A 89 9.45 4.01 10.21
N ASP A 90 10.09 4.27 9.06
CA ASP A 90 9.42 4.95 7.93
C ASP A 90 8.31 4.09 7.32
N GLY A 91 8.53 2.76 7.24
CA GLY A 91 7.50 1.81 6.82
C GLY A 91 6.32 1.76 7.79
N GLU A 92 6.56 1.89 9.09
CA GLU A 92 5.49 2.01 10.09
C GLU A 92 4.73 3.32 9.93
N LEU A 93 5.43 4.43 9.70
CA LEU A 93 4.80 5.72 9.42
C LEU A 93 3.92 5.63 8.15
N ALA A 94 4.46 5.06 7.07
CA ALA A 94 3.71 4.84 5.83
C ALA A 94 2.47 3.94 6.06
N ALA A 95 2.61 2.84 6.81
CA ALA A 95 1.49 1.98 7.16
C ALA A 95 0.38 2.73 7.91
N ARG A 96 0.73 3.60 8.84
CA ARG A 96 -0.24 4.44 9.55
C ARG A 96 -0.88 5.50 8.66
N VAL A 97 -0.12 6.07 7.74
CA VAL A 97 -0.65 7.03 6.75
C VAL A 97 -1.67 6.35 5.84
N VAL A 98 -1.35 5.22 5.23
CA VAL A 98 -2.28 4.52 4.32
C VAL A 98 -3.54 4.03 5.03
N ARG A 99 -3.44 3.62 6.31
CA ARG A 99 -4.62 3.29 7.14
C ARG A 99 -5.58 4.47 7.32
N ARG A 100 -5.05 5.70 7.39
CA ARG A 100 -5.87 6.93 7.47
C ARG A 100 -6.60 7.25 6.17
N PHE A 101 -6.20 6.60 5.08
CA PHE A 101 -6.92 6.61 3.80
C PHE A 101 -7.88 5.43 3.65
N GLY A 102 -8.05 4.59 4.67
CA GLY A 102 -8.92 3.40 4.59
C GLY A 102 -8.33 2.28 3.73
N LEU A 103 -6.99 2.23 3.66
CA LEU A 103 -6.22 1.17 3.02
C LEU A 103 -5.54 0.31 4.08
N TYR A 104 -5.08 -0.88 3.72
CA TYR A 104 -4.37 -1.79 4.62
C TYR A 104 -2.91 -1.96 4.23
N ALA A 105 -2.04 -2.15 5.22
CA ALA A 105 -0.62 -2.34 5.01
C ALA A 105 -0.22 -3.77 5.32
N LEU A 106 0.17 -4.53 4.29
CA LEU A 106 0.95 -5.74 4.44
C LEU A 106 2.39 -5.38 4.82
N ARG A 107 3.01 -6.17 5.67
CA ARG A 107 4.35 -5.85 6.18
C ARG A 107 5.39 -6.75 5.56
N GLY A 108 6.39 -6.17 4.95
CA GLY A 108 7.49 -6.92 4.34
C GLY A 108 8.49 -6.01 3.66
N SER A 109 9.60 -6.56 3.19
CA SER A 109 10.63 -5.79 2.51
C SER A 109 11.25 -6.60 1.38
N SER A 110 11.46 -5.99 0.24
CA SER A 110 12.19 -6.58 -0.89
C SER A 110 13.68 -6.80 -0.60
N SER A 111 14.22 -6.22 0.47
CA SER A 111 15.65 -6.27 0.80
C SER A 111 16.01 -7.26 1.91
N ARG A 112 15.09 -7.61 2.79
CA ARG A 112 15.24 -8.63 3.83
C ARG A 112 13.95 -9.42 3.91
N GLY A 113 13.99 -10.70 3.51
CA GLY A 113 12.78 -11.52 3.50
C GLY A 113 11.85 -11.27 2.30
N GLY A 114 12.36 -10.87 1.14
CA GLY A 114 11.57 -10.65 -0.06
C GLY A 114 10.71 -11.84 -0.47
N HIS A 115 11.19 -13.06 -0.24
CA HIS A 115 10.40 -14.28 -0.45
C HIS A 115 9.22 -14.38 0.50
N GLU A 116 9.39 -14.00 1.78
CA GLU A 116 8.29 -14.03 2.74
C GLU A 116 7.26 -12.91 2.45
N ALA A 117 7.73 -11.72 2.11
CA ALA A 117 6.85 -10.64 1.65
C ALA A 117 6.04 -11.06 0.42
N LEU A 118 6.67 -11.74 -0.54
CA LEU A 118 6.00 -12.25 -1.72
C LEU A 118 4.94 -13.31 -1.37
N ARG A 119 5.26 -14.25 -0.47
CA ARG A 119 4.28 -15.24 0.01
C ARG A 119 3.10 -14.61 0.72
N GLN A 120 3.33 -13.59 1.56
CA GLN A 120 2.25 -12.85 2.23
C GLN A 120 1.36 -12.15 1.21
N MET A 121 1.97 -11.54 0.19
CA MET A 121 1.22 -10.90 -0.90
C MET A 121 0.44 -11.92 -1.72
N GLN A 122 1.00 -13.10 -1.99
CA GLN A 122 0.28 -14.17 -2.68
C GLN A 122 -0.96 -14.61 -1.89
N ARG A 123 -0.81 -14.89 -0.58
CA ARG A 123 -1.95 -15.25 0.29
C ARG A 123 -2.99 -14.12 0.36
N ALA A 124 -2.53 -12.87 0.42
CA ALA A 124 -3.44 -11.73 0.42
C ALA A 124 -4.17 -11.59 -0.91
N ALA A 125 -3.48 -11.83 -2.04
CA ALA A 125 -4.07 -11.72 -3.37
C ALA A 125 -5.26 -12.67 -3.59
N GLU A 126 -5.33 -13.78 -2.85
CA GLU A 126 -6.47 -14.72 -2.89
C GLU A 126 -7.69 -14.23 -2.10
N THR A 127 -7.54 -13.23 -1.26
CA THR A 127 -8.58 -12.83 -0.28
C THR A 127 -8.98 -11.37 -0.33
N VAL A 128 -8.15 -10.52 -0.94
CA VAL A 128 -8.42 -9.07 -1.02
C VAL A 128 -8.68 -8.62 -2.46
N PRO A 129 -9.53 -7.63 -2.67
CA PRO A 129 -9.92 -7.21 -4.02
C PRO A 129 -8.75 -6.65 -4.82
N ALA A 130 -7.80 -5.96 -4.16
CA ALA A 130 -6.61 -5.44 -4.85
C ALA A 130 -5.41 -5.25 -3.93
N ILE A 131 -4.22 -5.43 -4.50
CA ILE A 131 -2.93 -5.14 -3.86
C ILE A 131 -2.18 -4.10 -4.67
N GLY A 132 -1.81 -2.99 -4.04
CA GLY A 132 -0.92 -1.97 -4.61
C GLY A 132 0.56 -2.30 -4.35
N LEU A 133 1.35 -2.32 -5.39
CA LEU A 133 2.78 -2.58 -5.32
C LEU A 133 3.58 -1.52 -6.08
N THR A 134 4.60 -0.95 -5.43
CA THR A 134 5.52 -0.03 -6.11
C THR A 134 6.54 -0.81 -6.93
N LEU A 135 6.61 -0.50 -8.23
CA LEU A 135 7.48 -1.21 -9.17
C LEU A 135 8.97 -0.95 -8.92
N ASP A 136 9.34 0.29 -8.65
CA ASP A 136 10.71 0.74 -8.43
C ASP A 136 11.16 0.63 -6.95
N GLY A 137 10.20 0.62 -6.02
CA GLY A 137 10.47 0.56 -4.59
C GLY A 137 11.20 1.80 -4.05
N PRO A 138 11.43 1.87 -2.71
CA PRO A 138 11.93 3.08 -2.05
C PRO A 138 13.41 3.42 -2.35
N ARG A 139 14.17 2.48 -2.88
CA ARG A 139 15.61 2.67 -3.19
C ARG A 139 15.87 2.95 -4.67
N GLY A 140 14.83 2.91 -5.49
CA GLY A 140 14.96 3.10 -6.93
C GLY A 140 15.83 2.03 -7.65
N PRO A 141 16.34 2.33 -8.81
CA PRO A 141 16.25 3.60 -9.56
C PRO A 141 14.81 4.00 -9.88
N ARG A 142 14.54 5.30 -9.86
CA ARG A 142 13.21 5.87 -10.12
C ARG A 142 12.69 5.42 -11.50
N ARG A 143 11.45 4.95 -11.55
CA ARG A 143 10.78 4.48 -12.78
C ARG A 143 11.49 3.32 -13.48
N VAL A 144 12.26 2.53 -12.74
CA VAL A 144 12.81 1.27 -13.22
C VAL A 144 12.11 0.13 -12.52
N ALA A 145 11.31 -0.61 -13.26
CA ALA A 145 10.50 -1.68 -12.72
C ALA A 145 11.36 -2.87 -12.25
N LYS A 146 11.11 -3.32 -11.03
CA LYS A 146 11.71 -4.54 -10.46
C LYS A 146 10.81 -5.75 -10.73
N PRO A 147 11.35 -6.96 -10.80
CA PRO A 147 10.59 -8.15 -11.20
C PRO A 147 9.50 -8.58 -10.20
N GLY A 148 9.46 -8.01 -8.99
CA GLY A 148 8.56 -8.44 -7.91
C GLY A 148 7.08 -8.45 -8.29
N ALA A 149 6.61 -7.42 -8.99
CA ALA A 149 5.22 -7.34 -9.43
C ALA A 149 4.88 -8.41 -10.49
N ALA A 150 5.79 -8.61 -11.47
CA ALA A 150 5.61 -9.63 -12.50
C ALA A 150 5.62 -11.04 -11.91
N ILE A 151 6.54 -11.31 -10.97
CA ILE A 151 6.60 -12.60 -10.27
C ILE A 151 5.30 -12.84 -9.47
N LEU A 152 4.76 -11.81 -8.81
CA LEU A 152 3.50 -11.92 -8.09
C LEU A 152 2.35 -12.23 -9.06
N ALA A 153 2.23 -11.48 -10.15
CA ALA A 153 1.18 -11.65 -11.14
C ALA A 153 1.19 -13.04 -11.83
N ILE A 154 2.37 -13.65 -12.00
CA ILE A 154 2.47 -14.99 -12.58
C ILE A 154 2.07 -16.09 -11.57
N ARG A 155 2.15 -15.80 -10.28
CA ARG A 155 1.93 -16.79 -9.21
C ARG A 155 0.55 -16.70 -8.57
N THR A 156 -0.21 -15.69 -8.87
CA THR A 156 -1.60 -15.47 -8.42
C THR A 156 -2.58 -15.55 -9.57
#